data_99b0491ca08c9676531c287e0ea8efae
#
_entry.id   99b0491ca08c9676531c287e0ea8efae
#
_cell.length_a   1.000
_cell.length_b   1.000
_cell.length_c   1.000
_cell.angle_alpha   90.00
_cell.angle_beta   90.00
_cell.angle_gamma   90.00
#
_symmetry.space_group_name_H-M   'P 1'
#
loop_
_entity.id
_entity.type
_entity.pdbx_description
1 polymer ?
#
loop_
_entity_poly.entity_id
_entity_poly.type
_entity_poly.pdbx_seq_one_letter_code
_entity_poly.pdbx_strand_id
1 'polypeptide(L)'
;MSILVIGGDKLGNITQELSKRGFSDIQHISGRKSGDKNIKIPCETDLVLVLIDFIGHALMNNIKKESQKHGVKITFSKRSWTHIESNI
;
A
#
# COMPACT_ATOMS: atom_id res chain seq x y z
N MET A 1 -2.70 -4.47 13.61
CA MET A 1 -1.89 -4.77 12.41
C MET A 1 -1.55 -3.47 11.68
N SER A 2 -0.40 -3.44 11.05
CA SER A 2 0.07 -2.27 10.31
C SER A 2 -0.04 -2.51 8.81
N ILE A 3 -0.54 -1.51 8.07
CA ILE A 3 -0.65 -1.57 6.62
C ILE A 3 0.00 -0.32 6.00
N LEU A 4 0.75 -0.53 4.93
CA LEU A 4 1.28 0.55 4.11
C LEU A 4 0.51 0.58 2.80
N VAL A 5 -0.21 1.68 2.55
CA VAL A 5 -0.98 1.86 1.31
C VAL A 5 -0.20 2.77 0.38
N ILE A 6 0.02 2.31 -0.83
CA ILE A 6 0.80 3.05 -1.83
C ILE A 6 -0.07 3.35 -3.04
N GLY A 7 -0.15 4.62 -3.39
CA GLY A 7 -0.93 5.10 -4.53
C GLY A 7 -2.12 5.94 -4.12
N GLY A 8 -2.57 6.82 -5.02
CA GLY A 8 -3.70 7.70 -4.80
C GLY A 8 -3.37 8.92 -3.96
N ASP A 9 -4.15 9.97 -4.12
CA ASP A 9 -3.95 11.22 -3.36
C ASP A 9 -4.66 11.17 -2.01
N LYS A 10 -5.89 10.67 -2.00
CA LYS A 10 -6.71 10.57 -0.80
C LYS A 10 -7.31 9.17 -0.75
N LEU A 11 -7.32 8.58 0.42
CA LEU A 11 -7.89 7.24 0.61
C LEU A 11 -9.40 7.26 0.85
N GLY A 12 -9.97 8.40 1.28
CA GLY A 12 -11.39 8.50 1.54
C GLY A 12 -11.85 7.47 2.55
N ASN A 13 -12.91 6.72 2.21
CA ASN A 13 -13.47 5.69 3.09
C ASN A 13 -12.57 4.46 3.26
N ILE A 14 -11.54 4.31 2.45
CA ILE A 14 -10.63 3.15 2.53
C ILE A 14 -10.00 3.07 3.91
N THR A 15 -9.57 4.20 4.47
CA THR A 15 -8.97 4.25 5.81
C THR A 15 -9.92 3.70 6.86
N GLN A 16 -11.18 4.13 6.83
CA GLN A 16 -12.19 3.66 7.78
C GLN A 16 -12.43 2.17 7.64
N GLU A 17 -12.55 1.70 6.41
CA GLU A 17 -12.80 0.28 6.16
C GLU A 17 -11.63 -0.60 6.59
N LEU A 18 -10.40 -0.14 6.38
CA LEU A 18 -9.21 -0.85 6.84
C LEU A 18 -9.18 -0.92 8.37
N SER A 19 -9.54 0.16 9.05
CA SER A 19 -9.61 0.18 10.51
C SER A 19 -10.61 -0.86 11.02
N LYS A 20 -11.76 -0.99 10.37
CA LYS A 20 -12.76 -1.99 10.73
C LYS A 20 -12.24 -3.41 10.58
N ARG A 21 -11.28 -3.62 9.69
CA ARG A 21 -10.69 -4.94 9.46
C ARG A 21 -9.48 -5.24 10.35
N GLY A 22 -9.20 -4.38 11.32
CA GLY A 22 -8.16 -4.61 12.31
C GLY A 22 -6.83 -3.92 12.04
N PHE A 23 -6.75 -3.06 11.01
CA PHE A 23 -5.55 -2.29 10.74
C PHE A 23 -5.55 -1.03 11.57
N SER A 24 -4.83 -1.05 12.68
CA SER A 24 -4.77 0.08 13.61
C SER A 24 -3.76 1.14 13.18
N ASP A 25 -2.71 0.75 12.46
CA ASP A 25 -1.67 1.65 11.98
C ASP A 25 -1.71 1.67 10.45
N ILE A 26 -2.18 2.77 9.88
CA ILE A 26 -2.34 2.92 8.44
C ILE A 26 -1.45 4.04 7.95
N GLN A 27 -0.46 3.70 7.13
CA GLN A 27 0.43 4.67 6.50
C GLN A 27 0.10 4.77 5.02
N HIS A 28 0.23 5.96 4.45
CA HIS A 28 -0.11 6.21 3.06
C HIS A 28 0.99 6.98 2.35
N ILE A 29 1.40 6.46 1.20
CA ILE A 29 2.35 7.13 0.32
C ILE A 29 1.69 7.27 -1.05
N SER A 30 1.58 8.52 -1.53
CA SER A 30 0.88 8.78 -2.79
C SER A 30 1.59 8.21 -4.01
N GLY A 31 2.91 8.13 -3.97
CA GLY A 31 3.71 7.69 -5.10
C GLY A 31 3.93 8.76 -6.17
N ARG A 32 3.46 9.99 -5.94
CA ARG A 32 3.56 11.08 -6.91
C ARG A 32 4.81 11.94 -6.74
N LYS A 33 5.39 11.94 -5.55
CA LYS A 33 6.59 12.73 -5.27
C LYS A 33 7.81 12.04 -5.89
N SER A 34 8.78 12.82 -6.35
CA SER A 34 9.98 12.28 -7.00
C SER A 34 10.76 11.33 -6.08
N GLY A 35 10.74 11.55 -4.78
CA GLY A 35 11.40 10.68 -3.82
C GLY A 35 10.68 9.38 -3.52
N ASP A 36 9.41 9.27 -3.92
CA ASP A 36 8.59 8.11 -3.58
C ASP A 36 9.00 6.83 -4.31
N LYS A 37 9.75 6.93 -5.40
CA LYS A 37 10.23 5.72 -6.09
C LYS A 37 11.31 4.96 -5.32
N ASN A 38 11.84 5.52 -4.24
CA ASN A 38 12.81 4.87 -3.36
C ASN A 38 12.20 4.58 -2.00
N ILE A 39 10.99 4.10 -1.98
CA ILE A 39 10.24 3.83 -0.76
C ILE A 39 10.88 2.69 0.03
N LYS A 40 10.98 2.90 1.34
CA LYS A 40 11.36 1.84 2.27
C LYS A 40 10.14 1.43 3.09
N ILE A 41 9.96 0.13 3.22
CA ILE A 41 8.84 -0.41 3.99
C ILE A 41 9.24 -0.48 5.46
N PRO A 42 8.48 0.13 6.38
CA PRO A 42 8.77 0.01 7.81
C PRO A 42 8.78 -1.45 8.25
N CYS A 43 9.71 -1.81 9.13
CA CYS A 43 9.92 -3.20 9.51
C CYS A 43 8.74 -3.83 10.25
N GLU A 44 7.88 -3.04 10.87
CA GLU A 44 6.68 -3.53 11.56
C GLU A 44 5.44 -3.62 10.65
N THR A 45 5.60 -3.41 9.35
CA THR A 45 4.48 -3.49 8.40
C THR A 45 4.04 -4.93 8.20
N ASP A 46 2.75 -5.18 8.34
CA ASP A 46 2.18 -6.52 8.15
C ASP A 46 1.71 -6.76 6.72
N LEU A 47 1.28 -5.70 6.04
CA LEU A 47 0.75 -5.80 4.68
C LEU A 47 1.08 -4.52 3.89
N VAL A 48 1.49 -4.70 2.64
CA VAL A 48 1.65 -3.59 1.69
C VAL A 48 0.54 -3.70 0.66
N LEU A 49 -0.29 -2.67 0.59
CA LEU A 49 -1.38 -2.58 -0.39
C LEU A 49 -1.00 -1.57 -1.47
N VAL A 50 -0.90 -2.03 -2.71
CA VAL A 50 -0.53 -1.20 -3.85
C VAL A 50 -1.76 -0.92 -4.71
N LEU A 51 -2.11 0.36 -4.84
CA LEU A 51 -3.24 0.80 -5.67
C LEU A 51 -2.72 1.05 -7.09
N ILE A 52 -2.83 0.03 -7.93
CA ILE A 52 -2.17 -0.02 -9.24
C ILE A 52 -2.58 1.07 -10.21
N ASP A 53 -3.74 1.68 -10.01
CA ASP A 53 -4.24 2.74 -10.91
C ASP A 53 -3.43 4.03 -10.83
N PHE A 54 -2.60 4.19 -9.80
CA PHE A 54 -1.97 5.46 -9.46
C PHE A 54 -0.45 5.41 -9.37
N ILE A 55 0.18 4.32 -9.76
CA ILE A 55 1.63 4.18 -9.65
C ILE A 55 2.26 3.73 -10.95
N GLY A 56 3.50 4.17 -11.17
CA GLY A 56 4.28 3.79 -12.34
C GLY A 56 5.09 2.51 -12.12
N HIS A 57 5.71 2.03 -13.19
CA HIS A 57 6.47 0.77 -13.17
C HIS A 57 7.69 0.82 -12.25
N ALA A 58 8.41 1.94 -12.22
CA ALA A 58 9.61 2.06 -11.39
C ALA A 58 9.27 1.92 -9.91
N LEU A 59 8.21 2.58 -9.46
CA LEU A 59 7.76 2.50 -8.08
C LEU A 59 7.27 1.09 -7.76
N MET A 60 6.50 0.49 -8.66
CA MET A 60 5.99 -0.87 -8.47
C MET A 60 7.13 -1.87 -8.30
N ASN A 61 8.18 -1.77 -9.13
CA ASN A 61 9.32 -2.66 -9.05
C ASN A 61 10.08 -2.49 -7.72
N ASN A 62 10.26 -1.25 -7.27
CA ASN A 62 10.90 -0.97 -5.99
C ASN A 62 10.12 -1.59 -4.82
N ILE A 63 8.80 -1.44 -4.84
CA ILE A 63 7.95 -1.98 -3.79
C ILE A 63 8.04 -3.51 -3.75
N LYS A 64 8.03 -4.16 -4.91
CA LYS A 64 8.18 -5.61 -4.99
C LYS A 64 9.51 -6.06 -4.39
N LYS A 65 10.60 -5.39 -4.72
CA LYS A 65 11.94 -5.72 -4.19
C LYS A 65 11.99 -5.52 -2.69
N GLU A 66 11.48 -4.39 -2.20
CA GLU A 66 11.48 -4.10 -0.77
C GLU A 66 10.62 -5.09 0.01
N SER A 67 9.46 -5.47 -0.53
CA SER A 67 8.60 -6.46 0.10
C SER A 67 9.29 -7.81 0.22
N GLN A 68 9.96 -8.25 -0.82
CA GLN A 68 10.70 -9.50 -0.82
C GLN A 68 11.87 -9.47 0.17
N LYS A 69 12.57 -8.34 0.20
CA LYS A 69 13.71 -8.15 1.10
C LYS A 69 13.32 -8.24 2.56
N HIS A 70 12.15 -7.71 2.91
CA HIS A 70 11.66 -7.70 4.29
C HIS A 70 10.72 -8.85 4.60
N GLY A 71 10.37 -9.68 3.63
CA GLY A 71 9.44 -10.78 3.84
C GLY A 71 8.02 -10.33 4.14
N VAL A 72 7.62 -9.16 3.66
CA VAL A 72 6.29 -8.59 3.90
C VAL A 72 5.33 -8.99 2.79
N LYS A 73 4.10 -9.33 3.17
CA LYS A 73 3.05 -9.65 2.20
C LYS A 73 2.69 -8.41 1.40
N ILE A 74 2.60 -8.55 0.08
CA ILE A 74 2.22 -7.47 -0.82
C ILE A 74 0.95 -7.86 -1.60
N THR A 75 0.04 -6.91 -1.75
CA THR A 75 -1.23 -7.09 -2.45
C THR A 75 -1.42 -5.94 -3.43
N PHE A 76 -1.82 -6.27 -4.65
CA PHE A 76 -2.11 -5.28 -5.69
C PHE A 76 -3.62 -5.21 -5.89
N SER A 77 -4.17 -3.99 -6.01
CA SER A 77 -5.59 -3.80 -6.17
C SER A 77 -5.90 -2.48 -6.86
N LYS A 78 -7.08 -2.40 -7.46
CA LYS A 78 -7.64 -1.12 -7.87
C LYS A 78 -8.09 -0.35 -6.64
N ARG A 79 -8.29 0.97 -6.78
CA ARG A 79 -8.66 1.86 -5.67
C ARG A 79 -10.12 1.72 -5.22
N SER A 80 -10.83 0.75 -5.62
CA SER A 80 -12.19 0.51 -5.14
C SER A 80 -12.16 -0.38 -3.90
N TRP A 81 -12.91 -0.03 -2.86
CA TRP A 81 -12.97 -0.87 -1.65
C TRP A 81 -13.41 -2.29 -1.98
N THR A 82 -14.34 -2.45 -2.92
CA THR A 82 -14.80 -3.77 -3.34
C THR A 82 -13.63 -4.63 -3.83
N HIS A 83 -12.73 -4.04 -4.63
CA HIS A 83 -11.54 -4.74 -5.13
C HIS A 83 -10.53 -4.99 -4.01
N ILE A 84 -10.32 -4.01 -3.14
CA ILE A 84 -9.40 -4.12 -2.01
C ILE A 84 -9.87 -5.24 -1.09
N GLU A 85 -11.12 -5.24 -0.73
CA GLU A 85 -11.72 -6.20 0.18
C GLU A 85 -11.53 -7.65 -0.29
N SER A 86 -11.68 -7.90 -1.59
CA SER A 86 -11.51 -9.24 -2.12
C SER A 86 -10.04 -9.70 -2.17
N ASN A 87 -9.10 -8.79 -1.95
CA ASN A 87 -7.66 -9.11 -1.99
C ASN A 87 -6.97 -9.11 -0.62
N ILE A 88 -7.70 -8.78 0.44
CA ILE A 88 -7.12 -8.76 1.79
C ILE A 88 -7.89 -9.65 2.81
#